data_aad05ec6052ad5d016157f2789581634
#
_entry.id   aad05ec6052ad5d016157f2789581634
#
_cell.length_a   1.000
_cell.length_b   1.000
_cell.length_c   1.000
_cell.angle_alpha   90.00
_cell.angle_beta   90.00
_cell.angle_gamma   90.00
#
_symmetry.space_group_name_H-M   'P 1'
#
loop_
_entity.id
_entity.type
_entity.pdbx_description
1 polymer ?
#
loop_
_entity_poly.entity_id
_entity_poly.type
_entity_poly.pdbx_seq_one_letter_code
_entity_poly.pdbx_strand_id
1 'polypeptide(L)'
;QEAEDAVRDMLSGNAFGKAGSRVVIEEFLDGEEASFIVIVDGKNVEPMATSQDHKRVGENDTGLNTGGMGAYSPAPVVTPKIHDRIMREVIYPTVNGMAAEGNVYTGFLYAGLMIMPNGQPKVIEFNCRFGDPETQPIMLRLESDLVELCLKACEGKLDEVKSQWNPKASLGIVLAAEGYPGDYRKGDVISAVSYTHLTLPTSDHD
;
A
#
# COMPACT_ATOMS: atom_id res chain seq x y z
N GLN A 1 -8.78 -17.39 23.97
CA GLN A 1 -9.06 -18.74 23.40
C GLN A 1 -8.93 -18.72 21.87
N GLU A 2 -9.64 -17.85 21.14
CA GLU A 2 -9.60 -17.78 19.67
C GLU A 2 -8.17 -17.55 19.14
N ALA A 3 -7.42 -16.60 19.70
CA ALA A 3 -6.03 -16.36 19.33
C ALA A 3 -5.11 -17.56 19.62
N GLU A 4 -5.33 -18.26 20.74
CA GLU A 4 -4.58 -19.47 21.08
C GLU A 4 -4.86 -20.61 20.08
N ASP A 5 -6.13 -20.76 19.69
CA ASP A 5 -6.54 -21.77 18.73
C ASP A 5 -5.96 -21.48 17.35
N ALA A 6 -5.96 -20.21 16.90
CA ALA A 6 -5.32 -19.79 15.68
C ALA A 6 -3.80 -20.06 15.66
N VAL A 7 -3.09 -19.72 16.75
CA VAL A 7 -1.65 -20.00 16.87
C VAL A 7 -1.37 -21.49 16.85
N ARG A 8 -2.18 -22.31 17.52
CA ARG A 8 -2.04 -23.78 17.50
C ARG A 8 -2.24 -24.35 16.12
N ASP A 9 -3.27 -23.89 15.39
CA ASP A 9 -3.55 -24.34 14.02
C ASP A 9 -2.39 -23.96 13.06
N MET A 10 -1.89 -22.74 13.13
CA MET A 10 -0.74 -22.29 12.34
C MET A 10 0.51 -23.15 12.62
N LEU A 11 0.85 -23.36 13.89
CA LEU A 11 2.04 -24.11 14.30
C LEU A 11 1.92 -25.61 14.01
N SER A 12 0.71 -26.17 13.94
CA SER A 12 0.48 -27.57 13.58
C SER A 12 0.80 -27.89 12.12
N GLY A 13 0.96 -26.86 11.28
CA GLY A 13 1.22 -27.01 9.84
C GLY A 13 -0.03 -27.31 9.01
N ASN A 14 -1.22 -27.33 9.62
CA ASN A 14 -2.48 -27.64 8.91
C ASN A 14 -2.85 -26.52 7.93
N ALA A 15 -2.79 -25.27 8.35
CA ALA A 15 -3.20 -24.12 7.53
C ALA A 15 -2.13 -23.66 6.55
N PHE A 16 -0.84 -23.64 6.97
CA PHE A 16 0.24 -22.99 6.22
C PHE A 16 1.46 -23.89 5.97
N GLY A 17 1.38 -25.19 6.26
CA GLY A 17 2.47 -26.14 6.06
C GLY A 17 3.77 -25.67 6.75
N LYS A 18 4.89 -25.69 6.03
CA LYS A 18 6.19 -25.27 6.56
C LYS A 18 6.26 -23.77 6.93
N ALA A 19 5.48 -22.91 6.30
CA ALA A 19 5.43 -21.49 6.61
C ALA A 19 4.90 -21.24 8.03
N GLY A 20 4.01 -22.09 8.55
CA GLY A 20 3.46 -22.03 9.89
C GLY A 20 4.44 -22.46 11.01
N SER A 21 5.67 -22.84 10.69
CA SER A 21 6.65 -23.30 11.72
C SER A 21 7.05 -22.21 12.73
N ARG A 22 6.82 -20.96 12.41
CA ARG A 22 6.99 -19.79 13.29
C ARG A 22 5.85 -18.82 13.07
N VAL A 23 5.38 -18.21 14.16
CA VAL A 23 4.37 -17.15 14.15
C VAL A 23 4.95 -15.90 14.81
N VAL A 24 4.50 -14.74 14.37
CA VAL A 24 4.78 -13.45 14.99
C VAL A 24 3.49 -13.00 15.67
N ILE A 25 3.59 -12.57 16.91
CA ILE A 25 2.48 -12.02 17.69
C ILE A 25 2.81 -10.55 17.90
N GLU A 26 1.99 -9.68 17.35
CA GLU A 26 2.19 -8.24 17.37
C GLU A 26 1.12 -7.53 18.18
N GLU A 27 1.35 -6.27 18.50
CA GLU A 27 0.36 -5.36 19.08
C GLU A 27 -0.82 -5.21 18.11
N PHE A 28 -2.03 -5.27 18.62
CA PHE A 28 -3.19 -4.86 17.83
C PHE A 28 -3.18 -3.34 17.64
N LEU A 29 -3.20 -2.92 16.37
CA LEU A 29 -3.18 -1.50 16.00
C LEU A 29 -4.59 -1.06 15.64
N ASP A 30 -5.09 -0.03 16.32
CA ASP A 30 -6.39 0.59 16.09
C ASP A 30 -6.20 2.01 15.56
N GLY A 31 -6.38 2.19 14.25
CA GLY A 31 -6.13 3.44 13.52
C GLY A 31 -6.61 3.36 12.09
N GLU A 32 -6.12 4.27 11.25
CA GLU A 32 -6.40 4.26 9.83
C GLU A 32 -5.17 3.75 9.04
N GLU A 33 -5.36 2.75 8.18
CA GLU A 33 -4.30 2.27 7.32
C GLU A 33 -3.97 3.31 6.24
N ALA A 34 -2.69 3.42 5.91
CA ALA A 34 -2.20 4.25 4.81
C ALA A 34 -1.02 3.57 4.11
N SER A 35 -0.99 3.69 2.79
CA SER A 35 0.11 3.24 1.95
C SER A 35 1.02 4.43 1.65
N PHE A 36 2.26 4.34 2.13
CA PHE A 36 3.28 5.36 1.92
C PHE A 36 4.42 4.78 1.09
N ILE A 37 4.51 5.22 -0.15
CA ILE A 37 5.46 4.67 -1.13
C ILE A 37 6.49 5.75 -1.45
N VAL A 38 7.76 5.32 -1.53
CA VAL A 38 8.87 6.21 -1.91
C VAL A 38 9.75 5.52 -2.95
N ILE A 39 10.41 6.32 -3.79
CA ILE A 39 11.55 5.86 -4.58
C ILE A 39 12.82 6.17 -3.79
N VAL A 40 13.75 5.23 -3.75
CA VAL A 40 15.04 5.35 -3.04
C VAL A 40 16.16 5.08 -4.03
N ASP A 41 17.24 5.85 -3.96
CA ASP A 41 18.44 5.67 -4.79
C ASP A 41 19.67 5.18 -4.00
N GLY A 42 19.44 4.68 -2.80
CA GLY A 42 20.48 4.28 -1.83
C GLY A 42 20.78 5.35 -0.79
N LYS A 43 20.51 6.62 -1.08
CA LYS A 43 20.79 7.77 -0.20
C LYS A 43 19.62 8.74 -0.16
N ASN A 44 19.12 9.13 -1.33
CA ASN A 44 18.04 10.08 -1.48
C ASN A 44 16.70 9.35 -1.56
N VAL A 45 15.64 10.05 -1.19
CA VAL A 45 14.28 9.52 -1.15
C VAL A 45 13.33 10.51 -1.79
N GLU A 46 12.56 10.05 -2.78
CA GLU A 46 11.49 10.83 -3.40
C GLU A 46 10.13 10.21 -3.06
N PRO A 47 9.29 10.88 -2.27
CA PRO A 47 7.96 10.36 -1.92
C PRO A 47 7.01 10.38 -3.12
N MET A 48 6.25 9.28 -3.26
CA MET A 48 5.11 9.22 -4.16
C MET A 48 3.87 9.85 -3.53
N ALA A 49 2.80 10.05 -4.31
CA ALA A 49 1.52 10.44 -3.73
C ALA A 49 1.03 9.37 -2.75
N THR A 50 0.46 9.81 -1.63
CA THR A 50 -0.10 8.92 -0.62
C THR A 50 -1.37 8.24 -1.11
N SER A 51 -1.68 7.07 -0.59
CA SER A 51 -2.90 6.31 -0.91
C SER A 51 -3.42 5.55 0.29
N GLN A 52 -4.68 5.14 0.21
CA GLN A 52 -5.29 4.18 1.14
C GLN A 52 -5.87 3.02 0.35
N ASP A 53 -5.51 1.82 0.77
CA ASP A 53 -6.04 0.56 0.27
C ASP A 53 -7.21 0.11 1.16
N HIS A 54 -8.20 -0.54 0.56
CA HIS A 54 -9.34 -1.14 1.25
C HIS A 54 -9.28 -2.66 1.13
N LYS A 55 -8.86 -3.31 2.20
CA LYS A 55 -8.57 -4.74 2.23
C LYS A 55 -9.77 -5.64 2.53
N ARG A 56 -10.82 -5.12 3.15
CA ARG A 56 -11.99 -5.91 3.49
C ARG A 56 -12.89 -6.15 2.28
N VAL A 57 -13.38 -7.38 2.13
CA VAL A 57 -14.21 -7.77 0.97
C VAL A 57 -15.64 -7.24 1.03
N GLY A 58 -16.15 -6.97 2.21
CA GLY A 58 -17.54 -6.55 2.44
C GLY A 58 -17.71 -5.06 2.62
N GLU A 59 -18.93 -4.59 2.49
CA GLU A 59 -19.33 -3.20 2.73
C GLU A 59 -19.00 -2.78 4.16
N ASN A 60 -18.73 -1.47 4.35
CA ASN A 60 -18.38 -0.88 5.64
C ASN A 60 -17.18 -1.55 6.34
N ASP A 61 -16.18 -1.92 5.57
CA ASP A 61 -14.94 -2.51 6.06
C ASP A 61 -15.16 -3.79 6.88
N THR A 62 -15.99 -4.70 6.35
CA THR A 62 -16.36 -5.97 6.98
C THR A 62 -15.89 -7.17 6.18
N GLY A 63 -15.95 -8.36 6.78
CA GLY A 63 -15.60 -9.61 6.12
C GLY A 63 -14.11 -9.93 6.16
N LEU A 64 -13.67 -10.79 5.26
CA LEU A 64 -12.28 -11.25 5.17
C LEU A 64 -11.37 -10.19 4.56
N ASN A 65 -10.10 -10.19 4.97
CA ASN A 65 -9.06 -9.43 4.30
C ASN A 65 -8.77 -10.04 2.91
N THR A 66 -8.49 -9.17 1.97
CA THR A 66 -8.12 -9.49 0.58
C THR A 66 -6.75 -8.92 0.25
N GLY A 67 -6.31 -9.06 -0.99
CA GLY A 67 -5.13 -8.36 -1.51
C GLY A 67 -5.35 -6.86 -1.78
N GLY A 68 -6.59 -6.37 -1.60
CA GLY A 68 -7.02 -4.99 -1.86
C GLY A 68 -8.22 -4.96 -2.81
N MET A 69 -9.31 -4.35 -2.37
CA MET A 69 -10.55 -4.23 -3.16
C MET A 69 -10.65 -2.88 -3.89
N GLY A 70 -9.69 -2.03 -3.67
CA GLY A 70 -9.58 -0.73 -4.29
C GLY A 70 -8.71 0.19 -3.47
N ALA A 71 -8.25 1.26 -4.11
CA ALA A 71 -7.45 2.27 -3.45
C ALA A 71 -7.79 3.66 -4.00
N TYR A 72 -7.57 4.67 -3.18
CA TYR A 72 -7.65 6.06 -3.63
C TYR A 72 -6.39 6.85 -3.24
N SER A 73 -6.15 7.92 -3.96
CA SER A 73 -5.05 8.85 -3.72
C SER A 73 -5.58 10.30 -3.90
N PRO A 74 -5.19 11.26 -3.04
CA PRO A 74 -4.31 11.10 -1.88
C PRO A 74 -5.02 10.47 -0.69
N ALA A 75 -4.25 10.02 0.31
CA ALA A 75 -4.76 9.55 1.60
C ALA A 75 -5.08 10.75 2.52
N PRO A 76 -6.35 11.01 2.88
CA PRO A 76 -6.69 12.17 3.72
C PRO A 76 -6.06 12.09 5.12
N VAL A 77 -5.89 10.89 5.65
CA VAL A 77 -5.27 10.67 6.96
C VAL A 77 -3.81 11.11 6.99
N VAL A 78 -3.11 11.10 5.84
CA VAL A 78 -1.72 11.55 5.74
C VAL A 78 -1.66 13.06 5.50
N THR A 79 -1.93 13.83 6.53
CA THR A 79 -1.74 15.29 6.48
C THR A 79 -0.27 15.65 6.29
N PRO A 80 0.08 16.89 5.90
CA PRO A 80 1.48 17.31 5.77
C PRO A 80 2.32 17.03 7.04
N LYS A 81 1.74 17.25 8.22
CA LYS A 81 2.41 16.97 9.50
C LYS A 81 2.69 15.47 9.69
N ILE A 82 1.73 14.61 9.28
CA ILE A 82 1.90 13.16 9.37
C ILE A 82 2.89 12.69 8.30
N HIS A 83 2.85 13.24 7.10
CA HIS A 83 3.83 12.98 6.06
C HIS A 83 5.27 13.22 6.56
N ASP A 84 5.55 14.41 7.12
CA ASP A 84 6.87 14.74 7.66
C ASP A 84 7.27 13.79 8.79
N ARG A 85 6.30 13.37 9.58
CA ARG A 85 6.52 12.41 10.66
C ARG A 85 6.89 11.03 10.11
N ILE A 86 6.18 10.54 9.09
CA ILE A 86 6.48 9.26 8.42
C ILE A 86 7.89 9.29 7.83
N MET A 87 8.25 10.36 7.13
CA MET A 87 9.60 10.49 6.57
C MET A 87 10.67 10.41 7.66
N ARG A 88 10.50 11.14 8.76
CA ARG A 88 11.47 11.22 9.84
C ARG A 88 11.53 9.95 10.72
N GLU A 89 10.37 9.35 11.02
CA GLU A 89 10.27 8.27 12.01
C GLU A 89 10.28 6.87 11.38
N VAL A 90 9.98 6.77 10.07
CA VAL A 90 9.89 5.48 9.37
C VAL A 90 10.87 5.42 8.20
N ILE A 91 10.71 6.28 7.19
CA ILE A 91 11.42 6.12 5.91
C ILE A 91 12.92 6.33 6.05
N TYR A 92 13.36 7.49 6.55
CA TYR A 92 14.80 7.75 6.70
C TYR A 92 15.50 6.77 7.65
N PRO A 93 14.92 6.41 8.82
CA PRO A 93 15.52 5.39 9.67
C PRO A 93 15.67 4.03 8.97
N THR A 94 14.67 3.63 8.17
CA THR A 94 14.73 2.35 7.43
C THR A 94 15.82 2.37 6.37
N VAL A 95 15.86 3.40 5.50
CA VAL A 95 16.87 3.51 4.44
C VAL A 95 18.29 3.60 5.02
N ASN A 96 18.48 4.42 6.05
CA ASN A 96 19.76 4.58 6.70
C ASN A 96 20.19 3.32 7.48
N GLY A 97 19.24 2.64 8.14
CA GLY A 97 19.50 1.38 8.84
C GLY A 97 19.95 0.28 7.88
N MET A 98 19.26 0.11 6.76
CA MET A 98 19.63 -0.83 5.71
C MET A 98 21.06 -0.55 5.20
N ALA A 99 21.38 0.71 4.92
CA ALA A 99 22.72 1.10 4.47
C ALA A 99 23.78 0.84 5.54
N ALA A 100 23.51 1.09 6.82
CA ALA A 100 24.42 0.84 7.93
C ALA A 100 24.71 -0.67 8.13
N GLU A 101 23.75 -1.53 7.78
CA GLU A 101 23.91 -2.99 7.79
C GLU A 101 24.56 -3.53 6.49
N GLY A 102 24.98 -2.67 5.58
CA GLY A 102 25.63 -3.04 4.32
C GLY A 102 24.64 -3.41 3.20
N ASN A 103 23.35 -3.18 3.41
CA ASN A 103 22.26 -3.48 2.45
C ASN A 103 21.70 -2.17 1.88
N VAL A 104 22.47 -1.49 1.04
CA VAL A 104 22.02 -0.24 0.41
C VAL A 104 20.78 -0.50 -0.45
N TYR A 105 19.68 0.20 -0.17
CA TYR A 105 18.42 -0.01 -0.84
C TYR A 105 18.24 0.96 -2.02
N THR A 106 17.91 0.42 -3.19
CA THR A 106 17.54 1.20 -4.39
C THR A 106 16.26 0.60 -4.98
N GLY A 107 15.26 1.44 -5.25
CA GLY A 107 13.98 1.03 -5.81
C GLY A 107 12.77 1.60 -5.07
N PHE A 108 11.59 1.03 -5.34
CA PHE A 108 10.37 1.40 -4.63
C PHE A 108 10.32 0.73 -3.25
N LEU A 109 10.19 1.54 -2.23
CA LEU A 109 9.91 1.10 -0.87
C LEU A 109 8.48 1.47 -0.51
N TYR A 110 7.65 0.46 -0.31
CA TYR A 110 6.29 0.59 0.20
C TYR A 110 6.32 0.38 1.71
N ALA A 111 5.80 1.33 2.46
CA ALA A 111 5.53 1.21 3.88
C ALA A 111 4.00 1.17 4.09
N GLY A 112 3.48 0.01 4.50
CA GLY A 112 2.13 -0.14 5.03
C GLY A 112 2.10 0.36 6.46
N LEU A 113 1.29 1.35 6.72
CA LEU A 113 1.28 2.07 7.99
C LEU A 113 -0.11 2.07 8.63
N MET A 114 -0.16 1.96 9.94
CA MET A 114 -1.32 2.33 10.74
C MET A 114 -1.09 3.71 11.33
N ILE A 115 -1.94 4.66 10.98
CA ILE A 115 -1.90 6.01 11.56
C ILE A 115 -2.80 6.01 12.79
N MET A 116 -2.15 6.06 13.94
CA MET A 116 -2.85 6.03 15.22
C MET A 116 -3.63 7.34 15.46
N PRO A 117 -4.65 7.36 16.34
CA PRO A 117 -5.44 8.57 16.62
C PRO A 117 -4.62 9.78 17.08
N ASN A 118 -3.44 9.54 17.66
CA ASN A 118 -2.49 10.60 18.04
C ASN A 118 -1.57 11.06 16.90
N GLY A 119 -1.80 10.54 15.68
CA GLY A 119 -1.01 10.83 14.49
C GLY A 119 0.34 10.09 14.45
N GLN A 120 0.57 9.09 15.31
CA GLN A 120 1.79 8.27 15.27
C GLN A 120 1.69 7.24 14.14
N PRO A 121 2.64 7.21 13.20
CA PRO A 121 2.72 6.13 12.24
C PRO A 121 3.33 4.89 12.91
N LYS A 122 2.66 3.76 12.77
CA LYS A 122 3.18 2.44 13.14
C LYS A 122 3.31 1.61 11.88
N VAL A 123 4.44 0.93 11.72
CA VAL A 123 4.68 0.08 10.55
C VAL A 123 3.92 -1.23 10.71
N ILE A 124 3.16 -1.59 9.68
CA ILE A 124 2.53 -2.91 9.54
C ILE A 124 3.47 -3.83 8.76
N GLU A 125 3.90 -3.36 7.57
CA GLU A 125 4.79 -4.12 6.71
C GLU A 125 5.61 -3.22 5.79
N PHE A 126 6.70 -3.77 5.25
CA PHE A 126 7.41 -3.19 4.11
C PHE A 126 7.31 -4.11 2.90
N ASN A 127 7.20 -3.52 1.71
CA ASN A 127 7.30 -4.23 0.45
C ASN A 127 8.34 -3.56 -0.46
N CYS A 128 9.11 -4.38 -1.18
CA CYS A 128 10.15 -3.90 -2.11
C CYS A 128 9.59 -3.76 -3.54
N ARG A 129 8.41 -3.17 -3.66
CA ARG A 129 7.68 -2.96 -4.91
C ARG A 129 6.68 -1.83 -4.76
N PHE A 130 6.09 -1.43 -5.88
CA PHE A 130 4.95 -0.53 -5.85
C PHE A 130 3.69 -1.25 -5.28
N GLY A 131 2.67 -0.51 -4.89
CA GLY A 131 1.45 -1.06 -4.30
C GLY A 131 0.51 -1.70 -5.31
N ASP A 132 -0.28 -2.66 -4.87
CA ASP A 132 -1.40 -3.26 -5.59
C ASP A 132 -2.57 -3.38 -4.59
N PRO A 133 -3.65 -2.59 -4.80
CA PRO A 133 -4.07 -1.85 -6.00
C PRO A 133 -3.69 -0.37 -6.07
N GLU A 134 -2.78 0.13 -5.27
CA GLU A 134 -2.46 1.58 -5.16
C GLU A 134 -1.79 2.16 -6.42
N THR A 135 -1.11 1.35 -7.22
CA THR A 135 -0.37 1.81 -8.41
C THR A 135 -1.24 2.61 -9.35
N GLN A 136 -2.42 2.11 -9.70
CA GLN A 136 -3.30 2.74 -10.68
C GLN A 136 -3.76 4.13 -10.24
N PRO A 137 -4.34 4.33 -9.04
CA PRO A 137 -4.75 5.66 -8.61
C PRO A 137 -3.57 6.62 -8.41
N ILE A 138 -2.39 6.14 -7.98
CA ILE A 138 -1.21 6.98 -7.85
C ILE A 138 -0.72 7.42 -9.23
N MET A 139 -0.61 6.51 -10.20
CA MET A 139 -0.14 6.82 -11.56
C MET A 139 -1.09 7.77 -12.31
N LEU A 140 -2.41 7.69 -12.07
CA LEU A 140 -3.38 8.64 -12.63
C LEU A 140 -3.14 10.09 -12.17
N ARG A 141 -2.43 10.28 -11.07
CA ARG A 141 -2.10 11.61 -10.54
C ARG A 141 -0.69 12.07 -10.86
N LEU A 142 0.18 11.17 -11.30
CA LEU A 142 1.57 11.52 -11.62
C LEU A 142 1.62 12.36 -12.89
N GLU A 143 2.18 13.58 -12.80
CA GLU A 143 2.43 14.49 -13.93
C GLU A 143 3.88 14.47 -14.41
N SER A 144 4.79 13.95 -13.58
CA SER A 144 6.19 13.73 -13.94
C SER A 144 6.36 12.44 -14.75
N ASP A 145 7.43 12.37 -15.53
CA ASP A 145 7.82 11.14 -16.22
C ASP A 145 8.37 10.12 -15.21
N LEU A 146 7.66 8.98 -15.06
CA LEU A 146 8.08 7.90 -14.18
C LEU A 146 9.41 7.28 -14.59
N VAL A 147 9.67 7.20 -15.91
CA VAL A 147 10.93 6.63 -16.42
C VAL A 147 12.10 7.51 -16.02
N GLU A 148 11.95 8.84 -16.10
CA GLU A 148 12.97 9.78 -15.64
C GLU A 148 13.25 9.60 -14.13
N LEU A 149 12.22 9.52 -13.29
CA LEU A 149 12.37 9.28 -11.86
C LEU A 149 13.12 7.96 -11.59
N CYS A 150 12.77 6.88 -12.29
CA CYS A 150 13.45 5.59 -12.16
C CYS A 150 14.91 5.64 -12.62
N LEU A 151 15.21 6.31 -13.75
CA LEU A 151 16.59 6.47 -14.23
C LEU A 151 17.43 7.25 -13.23
N LYS A 152 16.89 8.35 -12.68
CA LYS A 152 17.56 9.13 -11.65
C LYS A 152 17.81 8.31 -10.38
N ALA A 153 16.89 7.45 -10.00
CA ALA A 153 17.10 6.52 -8.89
C ALA A 153 18.25 5.55 -9.17
N CYS A 154 18.30 4.96 -10.37
CA CYS A 154 19.39 4.07 -10.76
C CYS A 154 20.76 4.77 -10.85
N GLU A 155 20.78 6.07 -11.14
CA GLU A 155 21.99 6.89 -11.19
C GLU A 155 22.43 7.43 -9.82
N GLY A 156 21.63 7.29 -8.76
CA GLY A 156 21.89 7.88 -7.45
C GLY A 156 21.70 9.40 -7.42
N LYS A 157 20.75 9.91 -8.20
CA LYS A 157 20.51 11.35 -8.45
C LYS A 157 19.06 11.78 -8.21
N LEU A 158 18.36 11.17 -7.29
CA LEU A 158 16.99 11.57 -6.98
C LEU A 158 16.88 12.99 -6.39
N ASP A 159 17.96 13.52 -5.87
CA ASP A 159 18.02 14.91 -5.40
C ASP A 159 18.01 15.96 -6.56
N GLU A 160 18.18 15.55 -7.81
CA GLU A 160 18.07 16.41 -8.98
C GLU A 160 16.64 16.52 -9.54
N VAL A 161 15.71 15.69 -9.06
CA VAL A 161 14.33 15.62 -9.58
C VAL A 161 13.33 15.71 -8.45
N LYS A 162 12.10 16.13 -8.79
CA LYS A 162 10.97 16.16 -7.88
C LYS A 162 9.70 15.77 -8.61
N SER A 163 8.98 14.84 -8.06
CA SER A 163 7.69 14.40 -8.61
C SER A 163 6.63 15.52 -8.51
N GLN A 164 5.82 15.64 -9.56
CA GLN A 164 4.70 16.56 -9.66
C GLN A 164 3.40 15.77 -9.73
N TRP A 165 2.39 16.28 -9.06
CA TRP A 165 1.14 15.55 -8.83
C TRP A 165 -0.07 16.38 -9.16
N ASN A 166 -1.00 15.81 -9.92
CA ASN A 166 -2.32 16.38 -10.11
C ASN A 166 -3.01 16.52 -8.75
N PRO A 167 -3.58 17.70 -8.42
CA PRO A 167 -4.24 17.92 -7.13
C PRO A 167 -5.59 17.18 -7.00
N LYS A 168 -6.17 16.69 -8.11
CA LYS A 168 -7.42 15.94 -8.07
C LYS A 168 -7.20 14.56 -7.44
N ALA A 169 -8.23 14.07 -6.75
CA ALA A 169 -8.25 12.70 -6.26
C ALA A 169 -8.45 11.69 -7.40
N SER A 170 -7.95 10.50 -7.20
CA SER A 170 -8.14 9.34 -8.08
C SER A 170 -8.59 8.13 -7.28
N LEU A 171 -9.34 7.25 -7.90
CA LEU A 171 -9.90 6.04 -7.31
C LEU A 171 -9.70 4.87 -8.28
N GLY A 172 -9.22 3.74 -7.77
CA GLY A 172 -9.22 2.45 -8.43
C GLY A 172 -10.14 1.47 -7.69
N ILE A 173 -10.96 0.73 -8.40
CA ILE A 173 -11.85 -0.30 -7.86
C ILE A 173 -11.46 -1.64 -8.45
N VAL A 174 -11.28 -2.66 -7.61
CA VAL A 174 -10.97 -4.02 -8.01
C VAL A 174 -12.25 -4.82 -8.20
N LEU A 175 -12.41 -5.40 -9.38
CA LEU A 175 -13.47 -6.37 -9.65
C LEU A 175 -12.88 -7.76 -9.46
N ALA A 176 -13.50 -8.57 -8.63
CA ALA A 176 -13.07 -9.93 -8.32
C ALA A 176 -14.13 -10.97 -8.71
N ALA A 177 -13.70 -12.21 -8.94
CA ALA A 177 -14.61 -13.33 -9.17
C ALA A 177 -15.42 -13.63 -7.90
N GLU A 178 -16.64 -14.14 -8.09
CA GLU A 178 -17.48 -14.60 -6.99
C GLU A 178 -16.76 -15.65 -6.14
N GLY A 179 -16.81 -15.49 -4.83
CA GLY A 179 -16.12 -16.35 -3.86
C GLY A 179 -14.77 -15.81 -3.38
N TYR A 180 -14.16 -14.83 -4.07
CA TYR A 180 -12.91 -14.20 -3.62
C TYR A 180 -13.09 -13.53 -2.24
N PRO A 181 -12.13 -13.64 -1.29
CA PRO A 181 -10.78 -14.21 -1.38
C PRO A 181 -10.70 -15.72 -1.03
N GLY A 182 -11.82 -16.40 -0.85
CA GLY A 182 -11.85 -17.84 -0.62
C GLY A 182 -11.65 -18.64 -1.92
N ASP A 183 -12.25 -19.80 -1.99
CA ASP A 183 -12.23 -20.61 -3.22
C ASP A 183 -13.10 -19.96 -4.29
N TYR A 184 -12.53 -19.67 -5.44
CA TYR A 184 -13.24 -19.08 -6.56
C TYR A 184 -12.86 -19.74 -7.89
N ARG A 185 -13.79 -19.70 -8.85
CA ARG A 185 -13.57 -20.21 -10.20
C ARG A 185 -12.53 -19.36 -10.93
N LYS A 186 -11.59 -20.03 -11.59
CA LYS A 186 -10.57 -19.40 -12.42
C LYS A 186 -10.87 -19.59 -13.91
N GLY A 187 -10.40 -18.65 -14.73
CA GLY A 187 -10.48 -18.75 -16.19
C GLY A 187 -11.77 -18.20 -16.80
N ASP A 188 -12.58 -17.47 -16.06
CA ASP A 188 -13.71 -16.74 -16.61
C ASP A 188 -13.25 -15.66 -17.59
N VAL A 189 -13.99 -15.52 -18.69
CA VAL A 189 -13.69 -14.50 -19.71
C VAL A 189 -14.02 -13.14 -19.16
N ILE A 190 -13.04 -12.25 -19.15
CA ILE A 190 -13.22 -10.85 -18.77
C ILE A 190 -13.70 -10.10 -20.02
N SER A 191 -14.93 -9.57 -19.97
CA SER A 191 -15.44 -8.64 -20.95
C SER A 191 -15.29 -7.23 -20.44
N ALA A 192 -14.34 -6.49 -21.02
CA ALA A 192 -14.13 -5.09 -20.67
C ALA A 192 -14.84 -4.18 -21.66
N VAL A 193 -15.42 -3.10 -21.16
CA VAL A 193 -15.97 -2.02 -21.98
C VAL A 193 -14.90 -0.94 -22.07
N SER A 194 -14.40 -0.64 -23.26
CA SER A 194 -13.47 0.46 -23.46
C SER A 194 -14.24 1.80 -23.54
N TYR A 195 -14.59 2.37 -22.40
CA TYR A 195 -15.07 3.74 -22.35
C TYR A 195 -13.93 4.67 -21.95
N THR A 196 -13.77 5.76 -22.69
CA THR A 196 -12.88 6.85 -22.30
C THR A 196 -13.47 7.72 -21.19
N HIS A 197 -14.78 7.61 -20.92
CA HIS A 197 -15.49 8.31 -19.84
C HIS A 197 -16.61 7.44 -19.31
N LEU A 198 -16.51 7.05 -18.05
CA LEU A 198 -17.59 6.46 -17.28
C LEU A 198 -18.13 7.55 -16.34
N THR A 199 -19.29 8.10 -16.65
CA THR A 199 -20.06 8.83 -15.65
C THR A 199 -20.87 7.81 -14.88
N LEU A 200 -20.45 7.53 -13.65
CA LEU A 200 -21.31 6.83 -12.70
C LEU A 200 -22.49 7.75 -12.37
N PRO A 201 -23.73 7.27 -12.39
CA PRO A 201 -24.83 8.04 -11.85
C PRO A 201 -24.53 8.29 -10.37
N THR A 202 -24.32 9.54 -10.01
CA THR A 202 -24.37 9.96 -8.61
C THR A 202 -25.78 9.69 -8.13
N SER A 203 -25.96 8.75 -7.22
CA SER A 203 -27.22 8.66 -6.49
C SER A 203 -27.31 9.90 -5.62
N ASP A 204 -28.18 10.84 -6.01
CA ASP A 204 -28.63 11.89 -5.12
C ASP A 204 -29.36 11.18 -3.96
N HIS A 205 -28.71 11.10 -2.84
CA HIS A 205 -29.36 10.82 -1.58
C HIS A 205 -29.67 12.16 -0.93
N ASP A 206 -30.93 12.58 -1.10
CA ASP A 206 -31.58 13.59 -0.26
C ASP A 206 -31.62 13.13 1.21
#